data_fd68af2bc6aa322ccc2ed39d36856135
#
_entry.id   fd68af2bc6aa322ccc2ed39d36856135
#
_cell.length_a   1.000
_cell.length_b   1.000
_cell.length_c   1.000
_cell.angle_alpha   90.00
_cell.angle_beta   90.00
_cell.angle_gamma   90.00
#
_symmetry.space_group_name_H-M   'P 1'
#
loop_
_entity.id
_entity.type
_entity.pdbx_description
1 polymer ?
#
loop_
_entity_poly.entity_id
_entity_poly.type
_entity_poly.pdbx_seq_one_letter_code
_entity_poly.pdbx_strand_id
1 'polypeptide(L)'
;MFQTVQTDYMKYRGKCKQMSEALIKDDPTLTLVRGHYFCPIWNTNEPHWWCKKEDGTIVDPTARQFSSKGHGIYEEFDGNVECAQCGKVVAEKDASFMSNYAFCSTSCNMRFVGL
;
A
#
# COMPACT_ATOMS: atom_id res chain seq x y z
N MET A 1 28.65 -9.05 19.09
CA MET A 1 28.12 -8.12 18.11
C MET A 1 27.16 -8.82 17.17
N PHE A 2 26.12 -8.16 16.80
CA PHE A 2 25.19 -8.72 15.84
C PHE A 2 25.75 -8.61 14.45
N GLN A 3 25.76 -9.70 13.74
CA GLN A 3 25.87 -9.64 12.31
C GLN A 3 24.49 -9.24 11.76
N THR A 4 24.44 -8.17 11.02
CA THR A 4 23.21 -7.76 10.37
C THR A 4 22.92 -8.69 9.20
N VAL A 5 21.93 -9.52 9.35
CA VAL A 5 21.44 -10.36 8.25
C VAL A 5 20.24 -9.65 7.64
N GLN A 6 20.32 -9.39 6.34
CA GLN A 6 19.18 -8.80 5.64
C GLN A 6 18.07 -9.83 5.53
N THR A 7 16.98 -9.60 6.27
CA THR A 7 15.76 -10.43 6.20
C THR A 7 15.00 -10.13 4.91
N ASP A 8 14.05 -10.98 4.54
CA ASP A 8 13.17 -10.72 3.40
C ASP A 8 12.41 -9.40 3.60
N TYR A 9 11.98 -9.12 4.83
CA TYR A 9 11.33 -7.86 5.16
C TYR A 9 12.22 -6.66 4.82
N MET A 10 13.47 -6.66 5.25
CA MET A 10 14.40 -5.56 4.99
C MET A 10 14.75 -5.43 3.50
N LYS A 11 14.87 -6.56 2.81
CA LYS A 11 15.22 -6.60 1.39
C LYS A 11 14.11 -6.01 0.51
N TYR A 12 12.84 -6.28 0.84
CA TYR A 12 11.71 -5.91 -0.01
C TYR A 12 10.94 -4.69 0.49
N ARG A 13 11.14 -4.28 1.72
CA ARG A 13 10.41 -3.16 2.30
C ARG A 13 10.58 -1.88 1.49
N GLY A 14 9.47 -1.22 1.18
CA GLY A 14 9.47 0.04 0.45
C GLY A 14 9.75 -0.09 -1.04
N LYS A 15 9.90 -1.33 -1.55
CA LYS A 15 10.22 -1.59 -2.96
C LYS A 15 9.07 -2.18 -3.75
N CYS A 16 7.89 -2.33 -3.15
CA CYS A 16 6.77 -3.02 -3.76
C CYS A 16 6.35 -2.40 -5.10
N LYS A 17 6.25 -1.07 -5.16
CA LYS A 17 5.90 -0.39 -6.41
C LYS A 17 6.98 -0.56 -7.46
N GLN A 18 8.22 -0.32 -7.09
CA GLN A 18 9.37 -0.40 -8.00
C GLN A 18 9.51 -1.81 -8.59
N MET A 19 9.43 -2.84 -7.76
CA MET A 19 9.57 -4.22 -8.19
C MET A 19 8.37 -4.70 -9.02
N SER A 20 7.17 -4.24 -8.68
CA SER A 20 5.97 -4.54 -9.47
C SER A 20 6.05 -3.90 -10.85
N GLU A 21 6.49 -2.65 -10.94
CA GLU A 21 6.69 -1.98 -12.23
C GLU A 21 7.77 -2.66 -13.08
N ALA A 22 8.86 -3.13 -12.45
CA ALA A 22 9.91 -3.88 -13.14
C ALA A 22 9.38 -5.20 -13.70
N LEU A 23 8.52 -5.88 -12.95
CA LEU A 23 7.91 -7.13 -13.40
C LEU A 23 7.00 -6.90 -14.61
N ILE A 24 6.24 -5.81 -14.63
CA ILE A 24 5.38 -5.45 -15.76
C ILE A 24 6.20 -5.15 -17.01
N LYS A 25 7.39 -4.58 -16.85
CA LYS A 25 8.32 -4.36 -17.97
C LYS A 25 8.67 -5.67 -18.67
N ASP A 26 8.87 -6.73 -17.89
CA ASP A 26 9.18 -8.06 -18.43
C ASP A 26 7.94 -8.79 -18.92
N ASP A 27 6.78 -8.52 -18.34
CA ASP A 27 5.51 -9.12 -18.70
C ASP A 27 4.39 -8.06 -18.77
N PRO A 28 4.20 -7.43 -19.95
CA PRO A 28 3.21 -6.38 -20.12
C PRO A 28 1.75 -6.81 -19.96
N THR A 29 1.47 -8.13 -19.85
CA THR A 29 0.12 -8.61 -19.60
C THR A 29 -0.33 -8.40 -18.15
N LEU A 30 0.62 -8.09 -17.27
CA LEU A 30 0.32 -7.79 -15.87
C LEU A 30 -0.18 -6.36 -15.71
N THR A 31 -1.08 -6.17 -14.74
CA THR A 31 -1.60 -4.86 -14.35
C THR A 31 -1.05 -4.49 -12.99
N LEU A 32 -0.61 -3.23 -12.85
CA LEU A 32 -0.18 -2.69 -11.55
C LEU A 32 -1.39 -2.38 -10.69
N VAL A 33 -1.36 -2.87 -9.45
CA VAL A 33 -2.46 -2.67 -8.49
C VAL A 33 -1.92 -1.98 -7.23
N ARG A 34 -2.68 -1.02 -6.74
CA ARG A 34 -2.43 -0.32 -5.49
C ARG A 34 -3.52 -0.69 -4.49
N GLY A 35 -3.15 -0.89 -3.24
CA GLY A 35 -4.11 -1.18 -2.20
C GLY A 35 -3.46 -1.38 -0.85
N HIS A 36 -4.01 -2.31 -0.07
CA HIS A 36 -3.48 -2.68 1.23
C HIS A 36 -3.27 -4.18 1.31
N TYR A 37 -2.30 -4.58 2.09
CA TYR A 37 -2.05 -5.98 2.43
C TYR A 37 -2.18 -6.15 3.93
N PHE A 38 -3.09 -7.05 4.34
CA PHE A 38 -3.25 -7.43 5.74
C PHE A 38 -2.44 -8.69 6.04
N CYS A 39 -1.48 -8.57 6.96
CA CYS A 39 -0.69 -9.70 7.42
C CYS A 39 -1.27 -10.20 8.75
N PRO A 40 -1.92 -11.39 8.77
CA PRO A 40 -2.55 -11.89 10.01
C PRO A 40 -1.53 -12.28 11.08
N ILE A 41 -0.30 -12.59 10.69
CA ILE A 41 0.74 -12.95 11.64
C ILE A 41 1.16 -11.75 12.48
N TRP A 42 1.33 -10.58 11.84
CA TRP A 42 1.70 -9.34 12.51
C TRP A 42 0.48 -8.49 12.90
N ASN A 43 -0.72 -8.88 12.46
CA ASN A 43 -1.94 -8.09 12.63
C ASN A 43 -1.75 -6.65 12.14
N THR A 44 -1.15 -6.50 10.96
CA THR A 44 -0.88 -5.19 10.35
C THR A 44 -1.58 -5.07 9.00
N ASN A 45 -2.08 -3.88 8.70
CA ASN A 45 -2.67 -3.55 7.41
C ASN A 45 -1.86 -2.42 6.81
N GLU A 46 -1.07 -2.72 5.78
CA GLU A 46 -0.11 -1.77 5.23
C GLU A 46 -0.41 -1.42 3.78
N PRO A 47 -0.19 -0.16 3.36
CA PRO A 47 -0.24 0.19 1.94
C PRO A 47 0.72 -0.68 1.15
N HIS A 48 0.27 -1.15 -0.01
CA HIS A 48 1.05 -2.10 -0.79
C HIS A 48 0.74 -1.99 -2.28
N TRP A 49 1.71 -2.36 -3.10
CA TRP A 49 1.58 -2.46 -4.55
C TRP A 49 1.92 -3.89 -4.97
N TRP A 50 1.18 -4.39 -5.97
CA TRP A 50 1.41 -5.72 -6.53
C TRP A 50 0.97 -5.76 -7.99
N CYS A 51 1.09 -6.91 -8.62
CA CYS A 51 0.62 -7.12 -9.99
C CYS A 51 -0.55 -8.09 -10.00
N LYS A 52 -1.36 -8.01 -11.04
CA LYS A 52 -2.48 -8.89 -11.26
C LYS A 52 -2.48 -9.37 -12.71
N LYS A 53 -2.70 -10.65 -12.93
CA LYS A 53 -2.89 -11.23 -14.26
C LYS A 53 -4.29 -10.91 -14.78
N GLU A 54 -4.50 -11.12 -16.08
CA GLU A 54 -5.80 -10.89 -16.72
C GLU A 54 -6.92 -11.71 -16.07
N ASP A 55 -6.61 -12.90 -15.56
CA ASP A 55 -7.58 -13.75 -14.87
C ASP A 55 -7.81 -13.37 -13.39
N GLY A 56 -7.16 -12.33 -12.92
CA GLY A 56 -7.27 -11.88 -11.54
C GLY A 56 -6.25 -12.47 -10.57
N THR A 57 -5.39 -13.36 -11.02
CA THR A 57 -4.36 -13.96 -10.17
C THR A 57 -3.36 -12.91 -9.70
N ILE A 58 -3.10 -12.87 -8.38
CA ILE A 58 -2.15 -11.94 -7.79
C ILE A 58 -0.72 -12.42 -8.01
N VAL A 59 0.13 -11.51 -8.46
CA VAL A 59 1.58 -11.72 -8.59
C VAL A 59 2.27 -10.62 -7.81
N ASP A 60 2.81 -10.97 -6.65
CA ASP A 60 3.44 -10.00 -5.74
C ASP A 60 4.93 -10.29 -5.61
N PRO A 61 5.79 -9.50 -6.28
CA PRO A 61 7.24 -9.74 -6.26
C PRO A 61 7.87 -9.47 -4.90
N THR A 62 7.17 -8.76 -4.00
CA THR A 62 7.68 -8.43 -2.67
C THR A 62 6.88 -9.07 -1.54
N ALA A 63 6.11 -10.11 -1.82
CA ALA A 63 5.27 -10.80 -0.82
C ALA A 63 6.07 -11.28 0.39
N ARG A 64 7.34 -11.60 0.19
CA ARG A 64 8.21 -12.15 1.24
C ARG A 64 8.62 -11.11 2.28
N GLN A 65 8.34 -9.83 2.08
CA GLN A 65 8.56 -8.82 3.12
C GLN A 65 7.63 -9.02 4.34
N PHE A 66 6.51 -9.70 4.14
CA PHE A 66 5.55 -9.98 5.19
C PHE A 66 5.76 -11.38 5.76
N SER A 67 5.51 -11.55 7.06
CA SER A 67 5.60 -12.88 7.70
C SER A 67 4.67 -13.90 7.07
N SER A 68 3.49 -13.46 6.61
CA SER A 68 2.53 -14.33 5.92
C SER A 68 2.90 -14.62 4.46
N LYS A 69 3.94 -13.98 3.91
CA LYS A 69 4.51 -14.23 2.58
C LYS A 69 3.48 -14.26 1.45
N GLY A 70 2.51 -13.35 1.50
CA GLY A 70 1.47 -13.25 0.48
C GLY A 70 0.22 -14.10 0.76
N HIS A 71 0.18 -14.82 1.86
CA HIS A 71 -0.99 -15.61 2.27
C HIS A 71 -1.98 -14.82 3.13
N GLY A 72 -1.76 -13.51 3.27
CA GLY A 72 -2.69 -12.60 3.92
C GLY A 72 -3.79 -12.13 2.97
N ILE A 73 -4.37 -10.98 3.27
CA ILE A 73 -5.50 -10.43 2.51
C ILE A 73 -5.04 -9.24 1.68
N TYR A 74 -5.24 -9.33 0.37
CA TYR A 74 -5.01 -8.24 -0.57
C TYR A 74 -6.33 -7.50 -0.79
N GLU A 75 -6.33 -6.19 -0.56
CA GLU A 75 -7.50 -5.34 -0.77
C GLU A 75 -7.13 -4.20 -1.70
N GLU A 76 -7.74 -4.17 -2.88
CA GLU A 76 -7.48 -3.13 -3.87
C GLU A 76 -8.02 -1.79 -3.40
N PHE A 77 -7.27 -0.72 -3.72
CA PHE A 77 -7.70 0.64 -3.42
C PHE A 77 -8.96 0.99 -4.24
N ASP A 78 -9.99 1.47 -3.55
CA ASP A 78 -11.29 1.77 -4.17
C ASP A 78 -11.40 3.20 -4.69
N GLY A 79 -10.32 3.98 -4.63
CA GLY A 79 -10.32 5.38 -5.06
C GLY A 79 -10.77 6.36 -3.99
N ASN A 80 -11.11 5.89 -2.80
CA ASN A 80 -11.62 6.72 -1.71
C ASN A 80 -10.68 6.74 -0.51
N VAL A 81 -10.67 7.86 0.19
CA VAL A 81 -9.87 8.04 1.41
C VAL A 81 -10.76 8.58 2.52
N GLU A 82 -10.39 8.25 3.76
CA GLU A 82 -11.09 8.76 4.94
C GLU A 82 -10.35 9.98 5.49
N CYS A 83 -11.12 11.02 5.81
CA CYS A 83 -10.58 12.23 6.41
C CYS A 83 -10.06 11.94 7.81
N ALA A 84 -8.79 12.26 8.07
CA ALA A 84 -8.17 12.04 9.38
C ALA A 84 -8.79 12.91 10.48
N GLN A 85 -9.43 14.04 10.13
CA GLN A 85 -10.02 14.96 11.09
C GLN A 85 -11.48 14.61 11.42
N CYS A 86 -12.31 14.34 10.40
CA CYS A 86 -13.76 14.18 10.61
C CYS A 86 -14.32 12.82 10.23
N GLY A 87 -13.52 11.95 9.64
CA GLY A 87 -13.94 10.60 9.25
C GLY A 87 -14.74 10.51 7.96
N LYS A 88 -14.99 11.63 7.28
CA LYS A 88 -15.74 11.62 6.03
C LYS A 88 -14.94 10.93 4.93
N VAL A 89 -15.60 10.07 4.16
CA VAL A 89 -14.99 9.40 3.01
C VAL A 89 -15.18 10.25 1.75
N VAL A 90 -14.08 10.52 1.04
CA VAL A 90 -14.09 11.30 -0.21
C VAL A 90 -13.19 10.64 -1.24
N ALA A 91 -13.39 10.95 -2.52
CA ALA A 91 -12.49 10.49 -3.56
C ALA A 91 -11.09 11.07 -3.34
N GLU A 92 -10.05 10.23 -3.54
CA GLU A 92 -8.66 10.67 -3.35
C GLU A 92 -8.33 11.92 -4.18
N LYS A 93 -8.86 12.01 -5.41
CA LYS A 93 -8.62 13.17 -6.29
C LYS A 93 -9.15 14.49 -5.72
N ASP A 94 -10.14 14.43 -4.83
CA ASP A 94 -10.77 15.60 -4.22
C ASP A 94 -10.26 15.85 -2.80
N ALA A 95 -9.39 14.99 -2.28
CA ALA A 95 -8.87 15.10 -0.93
C ALA A 95 -7.72 16.09 -0.84
N SER A 96 -7.55 16.66 0.36
CA SER A 96 -6.37 17.44 0.74
C SER A 96 -5.41 16.52 1.51
N PHE A 97 -4.11 16.68 1.30
CA PHE A 97 -3.10 15.81 1.93
C PHE A 97 -2.06 16.63 2.67
N MET A 98 -1.61 16.08 3.82
CA MET A 98 -0.47 16.59 4.55
C MET A 98 0.25 15.40 5.18
N SER A 99 1.54 15.23 4.86
CA SER A 99 2.32 14.05 5.26
C SER A 99 1.62 12.76 4.81
N ASN A 100 1.32 11.88 5.77
CA ASN A 100 0.64 10.61 5.50
C ASN A 100 -0.86 10.68 5.74
N TYR A 101 -1.42 11.88 5.96
CA TYR A 101 -2.82 12.05 6.30
C TYR A 101 -3.61 12.61 5.12
N ALA A 102 -4.82 12.08 4.95
CA ALA A 102 -5.79 12.59 3.99
C ALA A 102 -6.90 13.35 4.72
N PHE A 103 -7.43 14.36 4.07
CA PHE A 103 -8.50 15.21 4.62
C PHE A 103 -9.55 15.46 3.56
N CYS A 104 -10.81 15.55 3.97
CA CYS A 104 -11.92 15.80 3.04
C CYS A 104 -11.89 17.22 2.46
N SER A 105 -11.17 18.13 3.08
CA SER A 105 -11.05 19.53 2.64
C SER A 105 -9.82 20.17 3.27
N THR A 106 -9.43 21.31 2.73
CA THR A 106 -8.36 22.14 3.31
C THR A 106 -8.73 22.62 4.72
N SER A 107 -10.02 22.88 4.96
CA SER A 107 -10.50 23.27 6.31
C SER A 107 -10.22 22.20 7.34
N CYS A 108 -10.49 20.93 7.04
CA CYS A 108 -10.19 19.83 7.96
C CYS A 108 -8.68 19.65 8.13
N ASN A 109 -7.89 19.85 7.10
CA ASN A 109 -6.44 19.81 7.18
C ASN A 109 -5.94 20.87 8.18
N MET A 110 -6.42 22.09 8.05
CA MET A 110 -6.03 23.19 8.94
C MET A 110 -6.45 22.93 10.38
N ARG A 111 -7.64 22.38 10.62
CA ARG A 111 -8.10 22.02 11.96
C ARG A 111 -7.22 20.94 12.59
N PHE A 112 -6.80 19.98 11.81
CA PHE A 112 -5.97 18.87 12.29
C PHE A 112 -4.63 19.37 12.82
N VAL A 113 -4.04 20.38 12.16
CA VAL A 113 -2.77 20.97 12.60
C VAL A 113 -2.94 22.12 13.60
N GLY A 114 -4.18 22.42 14.00
CA GLY A 114 -4.45 23.42 15.02
C GLY A 114 -4.47 24.86 14.52
N LEU A 115 -4.70 25.05 13.23
CA LEU A 115 -4.80 26.38 12.63
C LEU A 115 -6.23 26.90 12.52
#